data_1b7cbcfb2624baed42608068f04a94a0
#
_entry.id   1b7cbcfb2624baed42608068f04a94a0
#
_cell.length_a   1.000
_cell.length_b   1.000
_cell.length_c   1.000
_cell.angle_alpha   90.00
_cell.angle_beta   90.00
_cell.angle_gamma   90.00
#
_symmetry.space_group_name_H-M   'P 1'
#
loop_
_entity.id
_entity.type
_entity.pdbx_description
1 polymer ?
#
loop_
_entity_poly.entity_id
_entity_poly.type
_entity_poly.pdbx_seq_one_letter_code
_entity_poly.pdbx_strand_id
1 'polypeptide(L)'
;MAVYYWGTSGKMVASIQEKLRERGYYRNEIDGIFGAYTYYALIRFQRDNALEANGIAENSVLNMLGIKTITPYDNELYKLAAFIESRGAGEPYTGQVAIGAVIINRAGDKRFPDSIKEVINNFDEGKKQITDDYSVLDKVYIRASKDAFNG
;
A
#
# COMPACT_ATOMS: atom_id res chain seq x y z
N MET A 1 -5.81 7.87 4.42
CA MET A 1 -6.43 7.83 3.08
C MET A 1 -5.53 8.59 2.13
N ALA A 2 -5.14 8.00 1.02
CA ALA A 2 -4.31 8.67 0.02
C ALA A 2 -5.20 9.42 -0.97
N VAL A 3 -4.89 10.69 -1.20
CA VAL A 3 -5.62 11.57 -2.12
C VAL A 3 -4.61 12.30 -2.99
N TYR A 4 -4.83 12.28 -4.30
CA TYR A 4 -3.96 12.93 -5.27
C TYR A 4 -4.74 13.99 -6.03
N TYR A 5 -4.16 15.17 -6.14
CA TYR A 5 -4.78 16.36 -6.73
C TYR A 5 -3.70 17.28 -7.30
N TRP A 6 -4.11 18.34 -7.96
CA TRP A 6 -3.19 19.33 -8.52
C TRP A 6 -2.16 19.83 -7.52
N GLY A 7 -0.88 19.67 -7.83
CA GLY A 7 0.27 20.01 -6.99
C GLY A 7 0.90 18.83 -6.28
N THR A 8 0.27 17.64 -6.26
CA THR A 8 0.91 16.42 -5.75
C THR A 8 1.86 15.82 -6.79
N SER A 9 2.82 15.02 -6.35
CA SER A 9 3.80 14.37 -7.22
C SER A 9 4.26 13.02 -6.65
N GLY A 10 4.90 12.23 -7.48
CA GLY A 10 5.52 10.97 -7.11
C GLY A 10 5.05 9.77 -7.95
N LYS A 11 5.46 8.58 -7.53
CA LYS A 11 5.20 7.33 -8.27
C LYS A 11 3.71 7.04 -8.45
N MET A 12 2.87 7.36 -7.49
CA MET A 12 1.43 7.15 -7.60
C MET A 12 0.80 8.07 -8.64
N VAL A 13 1.25 9.32 -8.71
CA VAL A 13 0.80 10.25 -9.77
C VAL A 13 1.21 9.73 -11.14
N ALA A 14 2.44 9.21 -11.30
CA ALA A 14 2.87 8.56 -12.53
C ALA A 14 1.97 7.37 -12.88
N SER A 15 1.60 6.54 -11.92
CA SER A 15 0.66 5.42 -12.11
C SER A 15 -0.72 5.89 -12.54
N ILE A 16 -1.23 6.98 -11.97
CA ILE A 16 -2.50 7.60 -12.37
C ILE A 16 -2.43 8.07 -13.83
N GLN A 17 -1.36 8.77 -14.21
CA GLN A 17 -1.12 9.23 -15.58
C GLN A 17 -1.06 8.05 -16.56
N GLU A 18 -0.36 6.97 -16.19
CA GLU A 18 -0.25 5.77 -17.01
C GLU A 18 -1.63 5.12 -17.23
N LYS A 19 -2.41 4.94 -16.16
CA LYS A 19 -3.76 4.37 -16.24
C LYS A 19 -4.74 5.25 -17.02
N LEU A 20 -4.64 6.55 -16.90
CA LEU A 20 -5.39 7.50 -17.74
C LEU A 20 -4.96 7.44 -19.20
N ARG A 21 -3.66 7.23 -19.47
CA ARG A 21 -3.13 7.03 -20.84
C ARG A 21 -3.65 5.74 -21.46
N GLU A 22 -3.60 4.62 -20.73
CA GLU A 22 -4.11 3.32 -21.20
C GLU A 22 -5.59 3.41 -21.60
N ARG A 23 -6.36 4.29 -20.97
CA ARG A 23 -7.79 4.53 -21.26
C ARG A 23 -8.06 5.68 -22.25
N GLY A 24 -7.02 6.29 -22.79
CA GLY A 24 -7.12 7.35 -23.80
C GLY A 24 -7.42 8.76 -23.28
N TYR A 25 -7.37 8.97 -21.96
CA TYR A 25 -7.64 10.29 -21.35
C TYR A 25 -6.38 11.16 -21.25
N TYR A 26 -5.20 10.57 -21.13
CA TYR A 26 -3.94 11.27 -20.97
C TYR A 26 -3.00 11.01 -22.15
N ARG A 27 -2.45 12.06 -22.75
CA ARG A 27 -1.60 11.95 -23.94
C ARG A 27 -0.22 12.61 -23.79
N ASN A 28 0.04 13.20 -22.63
CA ASN A 28 1.30 13.87 -22.33
C ASN A 28 2.33 12.90 -21.74
N GLU A 29 3.51 13.41 -21.46
CA GLU A 29 4.58 12.65 -20.81
C GLU A 29 4.17 12.23 -19.39
N ILE A 30 4.55 11.01 -19.00
CA ILE A 30 4.36 10.50 -17.63
C ILE A 30 5.52 11.02 -16.79
N ASP A 31 5.31 12.15 -16.14
CA ASP A 31 6.32 12.87 -15.35
C ASP A 31 6.13 12.71 -13.84
N GLY A 32 5.03 12.09 -13.41
CA GLY A 32 4.70 11.95 -12.00
C GLY A 32 4.32 13.26 -11.30
N ILE A 33 4.00 14.31 -12.06
CA ILE A 33 3.57 15.61 -11.54
C ILE A 33 2.10 15.83 -11.88
N PHE A 34 1.27 16.02 -10.85
CA PHE A 34 -0.15 16.28 -11.03
C PHE A 34 -0.36 17.76 -11.36
N GLY A 35 -0.25 18.07 -12.63
CA GLY A 35 -0.48 19.42 -13.16
C GLY A 35 -1.78 19.51 -13.98
N ALA A 36 -1.89 20.54 -14.80
CA ALA A 36 -3.07 20.84 -15.60
C ALA A 36 -3.52 19.67 -16.50
N TYR A 37 -2.58 19.03 -17.21
CA TYR A 37 -2.90 17.92 -18.11
C TYR A 37 -3.46 16.71 -17.37
N THR A 38 -2.91 16.37 -16.23
CA THR A 38 -3.40 15.29 -15.36
C THR A 38 -4.78 15.63 -14.81
N TYR A 39 -4.97 16.87 -14.34
CA TYR A 39 -6.25 17.36 -13.82
C TYR A 39 -7.37 17.23 -14.86
N TYR A 40 -7.18 17.77 -16.08
CA TYR A 40 -8.20 17.72 -17.12
C TYR A 40 -8.45 16.29 -17.62
N ALA A 41 -7.44 15.46 -17.70
CA ALA A 41 -7.59 14.05 -18.04
C ALA A 41 -8.44 13.32 -16.98
N LEU A 42 -8.19 13.59 -15.70
CA LEU A 42 -8.94 13.01 -14.59
C LEU A 42 -10.40 13.48 -14.58
N ILE A 43 -10.66 14.78 -14.77
CA ILE A 43 -12.01 15.34 -14.88
C ILE A 43 -12.82 14.62 -15.97
N ARG A 44 -12.25 14.41 -17.15
CA ARG A 44 -12.92 13.68 -18.25
C ARG A 44 -13.19 12.23 -17.88
N PHE A 45 -12.21 11.56 -17.29
CA PHE A 45 -12.39 10.19 -16.80
C PHE A 45 -13.51 10.09 -15.74
N GLN A 46 -13.52 10.98 -14.77
CA GLN A 46 -14.54 11.03 -13.73
C GLN A 46 -15.92 11.22 -14.32
N ARG A 47 -16.07 12.17 -15.25
CA ARG A 47 -17.35 12.46 -15.93
C ARG A 47 -17.87 11.25 -16.70
N ASP A 48 -16.99 10.60 -17.48
CA ASP A 48 -17.36 9.46 -18.33
C ASP A 48 -17.72 8.22 -17.51
N ASN A 49 -17.26 8.14 -16.27
CA ASN A 49 -17.51 7.02 -15.35
C ASN A 49 -18.51 7.34 -14.25
N ALA A 50 -19.32 8.40 -14.41
CA ALA A 50 -20.34 8.83 -13.45
C ALA A 50 -19.81 9.08 -12.03
N LEU A 51 -18.56 9.53 -11.93
CA LEU A 51 -17.94 9.97 -10.69
C LEU A 51 -18.08 11.49 -10.55
N GLU A 52 -17.93 12.01 -9.33
CA GLU A 52 -17.80 13.45 -9.13
C GLU A 52 -16.58 13.99 -9.86
N ALA A 53 -16.79 14.88 -10.82
CA ALA A 53 -15.72 15.45 -11.66
C ALA A 53 -15.04 16.63 -10.95
N ASN A 54 -14.38 16.35 -9.85
CA ASN A 54 -13.69 17.33 -8.99
C ASN A 54 -12.17 17.42 -9.23
N GLY A 55 -11.61 16.53 -10.06
CA GLY A 55 -10.17 16.48 -10.32
C GLY A 55 -9.34 15.94 -9.16
N ILE A 56 -9.98 15.23 -8.23
CA ILE A 56 -9.33 14.61 -7.07
C ILE A 56 -9.35 13.09 -7.26
N ALA A 57 -8.19 12.47 -7.20
CA ALA A 57 -8.06 11.02 -7.25
C ALA A 57 -8.05 10.45 -5.83
N GLU A 58 -9.22 10.14 -5.32
CA GLU A 58 -9.44 9.40 -4.08
C GLU A 58 -9.61 7.89 -4.34
N ASN A 59 -9.78 7.10 -3.30
CA ASN A 59 -9.81 5.64 -3.40
C ASN A 59 -10.83 5.10 -4.42
N SER A 60 -12.00 5.72 -4.53
CA SER A 60 -13.01 5.34 -5.53
C SER A 60 -12.49 5.48 -6.96
N VAL A 61 -11.82 6.60 -7.24
CA VAL A 61 -11.21 6.90 -8.55
C VAL A 61 -10.03 5.96 -8.81
N LEU A 62 -9.15 5.77 -7.83
CA LEU A 62 -7.99 4.87 -7.94
C LEU A 62 -8.43 3.43 -8.23
N ASN A 63 -9.42 2.93 -7.51
CA ASN A 63 -9.99 1.59 -7.73
C ASN A 63 -10.57 1.44 -9.14
N MET A 64 -11.28 2.45 -9.62
CA MET A 64 -11.87 2.44 -10.97
C MET A 64 -10.79 2.53 -12.07
N LEU A 65 -9.66 3.18 -11.79
CA LEU A 65 -8.47 3.15 -12.65
C LEU A 65 -7.73 1.82 -12.62
N GLY A 66 -8.10 0.90 -11.72
CA GLY A 66 -7.41 -0.37 -11.52
C GLY A 66 -6.13 -0.26 -10.70
N ILE A 67 -5.95 0.84 -9.97
CA ILE A 67 -4.85 1.04 -9.05
C ILE A 67 -5.29 0.49 -7.69
N LYS A 68 -4.61 -0.55 -7.22
CA LYS A 68 -4.89 -1.09 -5.89
C LYS A 68 -4.49 -0.07 -4.83
N THR A 69 -5.46 0.34 -4.05
CA THR A 69 -5.21 1.15 -2.86
C THR A 69 -4.92 0.23 -1.68
N ILE A 70 -3.87 0.57 -0.92
CA ILE A 70 -3.54 -0.16 0.29
C ILE A 70 -4.54 0.27 1.38
N THR A 71 -5.38 -0.66 1.80
CA THR A 71 -6.26 -0.45 2.95
C THR A 71 -5.43 -0.45 4.24
N PRO A 72 -5.96 0.05 5.38
CA PRO A 72 -5.29 -0.10 6.67
C PRO A 72 -4.94 -1.56 6.99
N TYR A 73 -5.82 -2.51 6.65
CA TYR A 73 -5.57 -3.94 6.81
C TYR A 73 -4.42 -4.42 5.92
N ASP A 74 -4.41 -4.02 4.64
CA ASP A 74 -3.31 -4.38 3.74
C ASP A 74 -1.98 -3.81 4.21
N ASN A 75 -1.98 -2.58 4.73
CA ASN A 75 -0.78 -1.96 5.27
C ASN A 75 -0.21 -2.74 6.46
N GLU A 76 -1.05 -3.18 7.40
CA GLU A 76 -0.63 -4.04 8.51
C GLU A 76 -0.13 -5.40 8.02
N LEU A 77 -0.83 -6.00 7.06
CA LEU A 77 -0.46 -7.27 6.47
C LEU A 77 0.93 -7.21 5.80
N TYR A 78 1.17 -6.18 4.99
CA TYR A 78 2.46 -6.01 4.31
C TYR A 78 3.58 -5.65 5.28
N LYS A 79 3.29 -4.87 6.30
CA LYS A 79 4.27 -4.56 7.35
C LYS A 79 4.67 -5.80 8.14
N LEU A 80 3.70 -6.65 8.46
CA LEU A 80 3.95 -7.93 9.10
C LEU A 80 4.76 -8.86 8.19
N ALA A 81 4.44 -8.90 6.89
CA ALA A 81 5.17 -9.70 5.92
C ALA A 81 6.64 -9.25 5.79
N ALA A 82 6.91 -7.95 5.76
CA ALA A 82 8.26 -7.42 5.76
C ALA A 82 9.02 -7.74 7.05
N PHE A 83 8.35 -7.74 8.19
CA PHE A 83 8.92 -8.17 9.45
C PHE A 83 9.27 -9.67 9.43
N ILE A 84 8.37 -10.51 8.92
CA ILE A 84 8.61 -11.96 8.76
C ILE A 84 9.81 -12.19 7.85
N GLU A 85 9.93 -11.47 6.72
CA GLU A 85 11.10 -11.55 5.84
C GLU A 85 12.39 -11.20 6.56
N SER A 86 12.40 -10.11 7.33
CA SER A 86 13.59 -9.62 8.02
C SER A 86 14.08 -10.59 9.11
N ARG A 87 13.21 -11.39 9.70
CA ARG A 87 13.49 -12.29 10.83
C ARG A 87 13.43 -13.76 10.49
N GLY A 88 12.62 -14.12 9.49
CA GLY A 88 12.33 -15.50 9.12
C GLY A 88 12.95 -15.93 7.79
N ALA A 89 13.79 -15.11 7.15
CA ALA A 89 14.51 -15.51 5.95
C ALA A 89 15.42 -16.73 6.29
N GLY A 90 15.13 -17.87 5.61
CA GLY A 90 15.82 -19.13 5.89
C GLY A 90 15.08 -20.06 6.88
N GLU A 91 14.06 -19.58 7.56
CA GLU A 91 13.20 -20.43 8.39
C GLU A 91 12.21 -21.23 7.55
N PRO A 92 11.82 -22.44 7.99
CA PRO A 92 10.70 -23.16 7.37
C PRO A 92 9.42 -22.31 7.36
N TYR A 93 8.53 -22.56 6.41
CA TYR A 93 7.28 -21.81 6.27
C TYR A 93 6.46 -21.73 7.56
N THR A 94 6.36 -22.84 8.31
CA THR A 94 5.71 -22.87 9.63
C THR A 94 6.35 -21.93 10.65
N GLY A 95 7.67 -21.80 10.61
CA GLY A 95 8.42 -20.84 11.43
C GLY A 95 8.12 -19.39 11.04
N GLN A 96 8.00 -19.11 9.76
CA GLN A 96 7.62 -17.79 9.25
C GLN A 96 6.20 -17.40 9.71
N VAL A 97 5.24 -18.31 9.63
CA VAL A 97 3.86 -18.12 10.14
C VAL A 97 3.88 -17.89 11.66
N ALA A 98 4.67 -18.65 12.41
CA ALA A 98 4.81 -18.49 13.86
C ALA A 98 5.37 -17.12 14.27
N ILE A 99 6.34 -16.58 13.52
CA ILE A 99 6.86 -15.22 13.73
C ILE A 99 5.74 -14.19 13.61
N GLY A 100 4.90 -14.31 12.57
CA GLY A 100 3.74 -13.43 12.37
C GLY A 100 2.72 -13.54 13.50
N ALA A 101 2.41 -14.77 13.92
CA ALA A 101 1.46 -15.03 15.01
C ALA A 101 1.89 -14.40 16.34
N VAL A 102 3.18 -14.40 16.66
CA VAL A 102 3.72 -13.74 17.86
C VAL A 102 3.42 -12.24 17.86
N ILE A 103 3.60 -11.57 16.72
CA ILE A 103 3.34 -10.13 16.60
C ILE A 103 1.84 -9.84 16.73
N ILE A 104 0.99 -10.63 16.07
CA ILE A 104 -0.47 -10.48 16.14
C ILE A 104 -0.98 -10.68 17.56
N ASN A 105 -0.52 -11.73 18.25
CA ASN A 105 -0.90 -12.00 19.62
C ASN A 105 -0.48 -10.87 20.58
N ARG A 106 0.69 -10.26 20.35
CA ARG A 106 1.12 -9.11 21.15
C ARG A 106 0.27 -7.87 20.90
N ALA A 107 -0.08 -7.58 19.63
CA ALA A 107 -0.97 -6.46 19.32
C ALA A 107 -2.39 -6.61 19.90
N GLY A 108 -2.82 -7.85 20.20
CA GLY A 108 -4.08 -8.14 20.90
C GLY A 108 -3.99 -8.17 22.43
N ASP A 109 -2.80 -8.02 22.99
CA ASP A 109 -2.57 -8.11 24.45
C ASP A 109 -2.39 -6.70 25.04
N LYS A 110 -3.20 -6.35 26.02
CA LYS A 110 -3.22 -5.01 26.68
C LYS A 110 -1.88 -4.56 27.29
N ARG A 111 -0.91 -5.45 27.40
CA ARG A 111 0.44 -5.15 27.88
C ARG A 111 1.36 -4.57 26.80
N PHE A 112 0.93 -4.61 25.55
CA PHE A 112 1.67 -4.16 24.36
C PHE A 112 0.86 -3.09 23.60
N PRO A 113 1.48 -2.37 22.67
CA PRO A 113 0.78 -1.44 21.82
C PRO A 113 -0.37 -2.11 21.01
N ASP A 114 -1.43 -1.36 20.73
CA ASP A 114 -2.66 -1.84 20.11
C ASP A 114 -2.53 -2.09 18.59
N SER A 115 -1.38 -1.79 17.98
CA SER A 115 -1.18 -1.95 16.55
C SER A 115 0.03 -2.80 16.21
N ILE A 116 -0.08 -3.59 15.17
CA ILE A 116 1.02 -4.40 14.61
C ILE A 116 2.23 -3.52 14.30
N LYS A 117 2.01 -2.34 13.73
CA LYS A 117 3.07 -1.36 13.42
C LYS A 117 3.87 -0.97 14.66
N GLU A 118 3.20 -0.64 15.74
CA GLU A 118 3.87 -0.22 17.00
C GLU A 118 4.57 -1.38 17.68
N VAL A 119 3.95 -2.57 17.67
CA VAL A 119 4.59 -3.79 18.18
C VAL A 119 5.89 -4.07 17.42
N ILE A 120 5.87 -4.01 16.09
CA ILE A 120 7.06 -4.21 15.26
C ILE A 120 8.12 -3.14 15.55
N ASN A 121 7.74 -1.88 15.64
CA ASN A 121 8.68 -0.79 15.92
C ASN A 121 9.39 -0.98 17.27
N ASN A 122 8.69 -1.48 18.28
CA ASN A 122 9.29 -1.78 19.61
C ASN A 122 10.26 -2.96 19.57
N PHE A 123 10.13 -3.87 18.61
CA PHE A 123 11.10 -4.95 18.39
C PHE A 123 12.40 -4.47 17.73
N ASP A 124 12.32 -3.40 16.97
CA ASP A 124 13.41 -2.89 16.14
C ASP A 124 14.17 -1.71 16.78
N GLU A 125 14.10 -1.54 18.11
CA GLU A 125 14.92 -0.54 18.81
C GLU A 125 16.38 -0.65 18.39
N GLY A 126 16.79 0.21 17.46
CA GLY A 126 18.19 0.32 16.97
C GLY A 126 18.56 -0.50 15.73
N LYS A 127 17.65 -1.18 15.05
CA LYS A 127 17.89 -1.93 13.80
C LYS A 127 17.13 -1.32 12.61
N LYS A 128 17.64 -1.63 11.40
CA LYS A 128 17.15 -1.17 10.10
C LYS A 128 15.62 -1.02 10.07
N GLN A 129 15.14 0.21 9.90
CA GLN A 129 13.71 0.48 9.72
C GLN A 129 13.17 -0.36 8.56
N ILE A 130 12.08 -1.08 8.83
CA ILE A 130 11.34 -1.77 7.79
C ILE A 130 10.71 -0.70 6.90
N THR A 131 11.11 -0.68 5.63
CA THR A 131 10.65 0.32 4.67
C THR A 131 9.17 0.10 4.37
N ASP A 132 8.45 1.20 4.10
CA ASP A 132 7.07 1.13 3.61
C ASP A 132 7.01 0.87 2.08
N ASP A 133 8.14 0.53 1.45
CA ASP A 133 8.19 0.09 0.06
C ASP A 133 8.09 -1.44 0.00
N TYR A 134 6.89 -1.91 -0.25
CA TYR A 134 6.57 -3.35 -0.34
C TYR A 134 6.66 -3.91 -1.76
N SER A 135 7.17 -3.14 -2.72
CA SER A 135 7.21 -3.50 -4.13
C SER A 135 8.11 -4.71 -4.43
N VAL A 136 9.10 -4.94 -3.59
CA VAL A 136 10.08 -6.05 -3.72
C VAL A 136 9.82 -7.22 -2.76
N LEU A 137 8.74 -7.15 -1.98
CA LEU A 137 8.43 -8.16 -0.96
C LEU A 137 8.02 -9.49 -1.61
N ASP A 138 8.66 -10.58 -1.22
CA ASP A 138 8.36 -11.91 -1.75
C ASP A 138 6.95 -12.37 -1.34
N LYS A 139 6.25 -12.98 -2.27
CA LYS A 139 4.88 -13.50 -2.10
C LYS A 139 4.77 -14.53 -0.98
N VAL A 140 5.84 -15.26 -0.67
CA VAL A 140 5.85 -16.26 0.41
C VAL A 140 5.63 -15.59 1.77
N TYR A 141 6.24 -14.44 2.02
CA TYR A 141 6.07 -13.71 3.28
C TYR A 141 4.70 -13.04 3.40
N ILE A 142 4.14 -12.58 2.27
CA ILE A 142 2.77 -12.07 2.22
C ILE A 142 1.79 -13.20 2.56
N ARG A 143 2.01 -14.41 2.04
CA ARG A 143 1.21 -15.58 2.36
C ARG A 143 1.34 -15.97 3.84
N ALA A 144 2.56 -16.03 4.37
CA ALA A 144 2.82 -16.34 5.77
C ALA A 144 2.13 -15.33 6.71
N SER A 145 2.15 -14.05 6.36
CA SER A 145 1.42 -13.01 7.07
C SER A 145 -0.09 -13.25 7.08
N LYS A 146 -0.67 -13.57 5.93
CA LYS A 146 -2.12 -13.91 5.82
C LYS A 146 -2.49 -15.12 6.66
N ASP A 147 -1.68 -16.16 6.61
CA ASP A 147 -1.93 -17.39 7.38
C ASP A 147 -1.78 -17.14 8.90
N ALA A 148 -0.87 -16.26 9.31
CA ALA A 148 -0.75 -15.83 10.70
C ALA A 148 -1.99 -15.06 11.20
N PHE A 149 -2.60 -14.22 10.35
CA PHE A 149 -3.86 -13.53 10.68
C PHE A 149 -5.06 -14.48 10.77
N ASN A 150 -5.04 -15.56 10.03
CA ASN A 150 -6.15 -16.53 9.99
C ASN A 150 -6.07 -17.58 11.13
N GLY A 151 -4.99 -17.58 11.89
CA GLY A 151 -4.76 -18.48 13.03
C GLY A 151 -4.35 -19.85 12.63
#